data_21417f1d850b2b2b95e54663af638152
#
_entry.id   21417f1d850b2b2b95e54663af638152
#
_cell.length_a   1.000
_cell.length_b   1.000
_cell.length_c   1.000
_cell.angle_alpha   90.00
_cell.angle_beta   90.00
_cell.angle_gamma   90.00
#
_symmetry.space_group_name_H-M   'P 1'
#
loop_
_entity.id
_entity.type
_entity.pdbx_description
1 polymer ?
#
loop_
_entity_poly.entity_id
_entity_poly.type
_entity_poly.pdbx_seq_one_letter_code
_entity_poly.pdbx_strand_id
1 'polypeptide(L)'
;MIRDGSLSPKAAQTFSMCALLRRVFLLRARLFFSLGLLLLGHCAAIESDPVEVDIPDLDAETLGVSLQLRRPGSRLEIRADLVREYSEEQRALATGNVRLEFFDGAGLPGVKLSAQRMHLYHQDGAIDAVDNVLLQASDSMTVYADSLRWEPESKRIVIPGALRIELADGAEKGQGLETDLSADAWVLHDVEGRWECDGEAVAIWADRERSQRVEGGIQVRYEQVQLHLENMQLNSPLAHWMPDLRQLSLDGGVEGVDSSGTFSAQHIDIDVQKDLLRARGHIRVRRGAVLLEANEWIEEWPKRHSAVRGDPARYARGARIVEAQHLIHARDAESINARGAVIFAEGTRRLAASNMVYDHRSEELVAGGGVSVAGSEWKGILRSDSLYFNLQKERGVLLGHPHLRSTEENDLHLSADSMHFDMSARTIKGVGQYQLTSGSVRVDAKRGRYAAADNQMVFVGSVFLRDIAADTLAKYQIESDSMTVQLVDGVATEVYAGGAFKGRVVLSTGDATSWLASSRGIVVLEDDQLSAVTLERDADVTYRYITKDQVSRFRGDEMVLYFNTGILQQVRVEGSAVLESRLVRAAGDMAINSVEGEEMDIYFDNGLLVRVEVGPKAEGIYLPQEDAP
;
A
#
# COMPACT_ATOMS: atom_id res chain seq x y z
N MET A 1 35.92 -30.82 19.22
CA MET A 1 35.61 -31.98 18.38
C MET A 1 34.47 -31.51 17.48
N ILE A 2 34.75 -30.87 16.45
CA ILE A 2 34.92 -31.09 15.01
C ILE A 2 34.00 -32.19 14.47
N ARG A 3 33.01 -31.76 13.66
CA ARG A 3 32.65 -32.45 12.42
C ARG A 3 32.03 -31.47 11.43
N ASP A 4 32.83 -31.21 10.41
CA ASP A 4 32.46 -30.60 9.15
C ASP A 4 31.35 -31.38 8.45
N GLY A 5 30.41 -30.66 7.86
CA GLY A 5 29.40 -31.14 6.93
C GLY A 5 29.24 -30.14 5.80
N SER A 6 30.16 -30.23 4.83
CA SER A 6 30.09 -29.51 3.57
C SER A 6 28.83 -29.88 2.80
N LEU A 7 27.93 -28.93 2.58
CA LEU A 7 26.85 -29.00 1.57
C LEU A 7 27.19 -28.08 0.40
N SER A 8 27.31 -28.73 -0.76
CA SER A 8 27.61 -28.19 -2.07
C SER A 8 26.67 -27.00 -2.47
N PRO A 9 27.18 -26.01 -3.21
CA PRO A 9 26.37 -24.95 -3.74
C PRO A 9 25.60 -25.46 -4.97
N LYS A 10 24.29 -25.66 -4.85
CA LYS A 10 23.40 -25.80 -5.99
C LYS A 10 23.21 -24.42 -6.62
N ALA A 11 23.64 -24.36 -7.87
CA ALA A 11 23.54 -23.25 -8.78
C ALA A 11 22.23 -22.47 -8.68
N ALA A 12 22.34 -21.19 -8.41
CA ALA A 12 21.32 -20.22 -8.67
C ALA A 12 21.14 -20.11 -10.19
N GLN A 13 20.12 -20.76 -10.74
CA GLN A 13 19.68 -20.51 -12.11
C GLN A 13 18.92 -19.17 -12.11
N THR A 14 19.61 -18.16 -12.60
CA THR A 14 19.02 -16.91 -13.09
C THR A 14 18.08 -17.24 -14.25
N PHE A 15 16.79 -17.32 -13.97
CA PHE A 15 15.76 -17.32 -15.01
C PHE A 15 15.51 -15.87 -15.44
N SER A 16 16.22 -15.46 -16.49
CA SER A 16 15.81 -14.34 -17.33
C SER A 16 14.46 -14.66 -17.94
N MET A 17 13.55 -13.68 -18.02
CA MET A 17 12.20 -13.81 -18.62
C MET A 17 12.25 -14.38 -20.07
N CYS A 18 13.38 -14.28 -20.77
CA CYS A 18 13.65 -14.91 -22.07
C CYS A 18 13.73 -16.45 -22.05
N ALA A 19 13.95 -17.08 -20.92
CA ALA A 19 14.13 -18.54 -20.86
C ALA A 19 12.83 -19.35 -20.71
N LEU A 20 11.72 -18.70 -20.38
CA LEU A 20 10.42 -19.40 -20.21
C LEU A 20 9.65 -19.60 -21.53
N LEU A 21 9.98 -18.87 -22.60
CA LEU A 21 9.29 -18.92 -23.89
C LEU A 21 9.84 -19.95 -24.89
N ARG A 22 10.99 -20.55 -24.61
CA ARG A 22 11.59 -21.56 -25.49
C ARG A 22 10.95 -22.95 -25.44
N ARG A 23 9.99 -23.22 -24.55
CA ARG A 23 9.38 -24.57 -24.37
C ARG A 23 7.94 -24.77 -24.85
N VAL A 24 7.27 -23.75 -25.39
CA VAL A 24 5.87 -23.87 -25.84
C VAL A 24 5.71 -23.92 -27.37
N PHE A 25 6.74 -23.68 -28.17
CA PHE A 25 6.63 -23.53 -29.63
C PHE A 25 6.94 -24.77 -30.48
N LEU A 26 6.94 -25.98 -29.93
CA LEU A 26 7.21 -27.20 -30.69
C LEU A 26 6.02 -28.18 -30.84
N LEU A 27 4.78 -27.69 -30.76
CA LEU A 27 3.64 -28.56 -31.06
C LEU A 27 2.45 -27.76 -31.64
N ARG A 28 2.53 -27.30 -32.89
CA ARG A 28 1.36 -27.06 -33.77
C ARG A 28 1.78 -26.48 -35.12
N ALA A 29 2.49 -27.28 -35.88
CA ALA A 29 2.67 -27.05 -37.33
C ALA A 29 2.39 -28.35 -38.07
N ARG A 30 1.13 -28.72 -38.17
CA ARG A 30 0.62 -29.67 -39.18
C ARG A 30 -0.90 -29.60 -39.14
N LEU A 31 -1.48 -28.84 -40.07
CA LEU A 31 -2.82 -28.99 -40.67
C LEU A 31 -3.25 -27.64 -41.25
N PHE A 32 -2.99 -27.45 -42.52
CA PHE A 32 -3.83 -26.70 -43.46
C PHE A 32 -3.07 -26.61 -44.80
N PHE A 33 -3.01 -27.78 -45.42
CA PHE A 33 -2.70 -27.88 -46.86
C PHE A 33 -3.82 -28.72 -47.45
N SER A 34 -4.86 -28.06 -47.96
CA SER A 34 -5.79 -28.60 -48.97
C SER A 34 -7.09 -27.80 -48.95
N LEU A 35 -7.21 -26.78 -49.78
CA LEU A 35 -8.43 -26.44 -50.53
C LEU A 35 -8.14 -25.14 -51.33
N GLY A 36 -7.85 -25.30 -52.60
CA GLY A 36 -7.61 -24.14 -53.44
C GLY A 36 -7.40 -24.50 -54.91
N LEU A 37 -8.20 -25.39 -55.40
CA LEU A 37 -8.22 -25.65 -56.86
C LEU A 37 -9.70 -25.84 -57.25
N LEU A 38 -10.30 -24.77 -57.79
CA LEU A 38 -11.49 -24.79 -58.67
C LEU A 38 -12.07 -23.38 -58.74
N LEU A 39 -11.67 -22.59 -59.70
CA LEU A 39 -12.48 -21.59 -60.39
C LEU A 39 -11.67 -21.05 -61.56
N LEU A 40 -11.48 -21.90 -62.57
CA LEU A 40 -11.20 -21.50 -63.94
C LEU A 40 -12.54 -21.42 -64.65
N GLY A 41 -12.87 -20.26 -65.20
CA GLY A 41 -13.97 -20.18 -66.16
C GLY A 41 -14.65 -18.84 -66.17
N HIS A 42 -14.25 -17.96 -67.03
CA HIS A 42 -14.98 -17.18 -68.03
C HIS A 42 -14.18 -15.90 -68.38
N CYS A 43 -13.28 -16.01 -69.35
CA CYS A 43 -12.86 -14.86 -70.14
C CYS A 43 -13.98 -14.57 -71.15
N ALA A 44 -14.82 -13.59 -70.86
CA ALA A 44 -15.57 -12.91 -71.90
C ALA A 44 -14.64 -11.86 -72.52
N ALA A 45 -14.30 -12.05 -73.81
CA ALA A 45 -13.60 -11.06 -74.58
C ALA A 45 -14.50 -9.83 -74.74
N ILE A 46 -14.15 -8.74 -74.09
CA ILE A 46 -14.70 -7.44 -74.41
C ILE A 46 -13.82 -6.91 -75.56
N GLU A 47 -14.39 -6.90 -76.74
CA GLU A 47 -13.87 -6.10 -77.86
C GLU A 47 -13.96 -4.61 -77.43
N SER A 48 -12.85 -4.05 -76.96
CA SER A 48 -12.72 -2.61 -76.77
C SER A 48 -12.31 -2.03 -78.14
N ASP A 49 -13.09 -1.11 -78.67
CA ASP A 49 -12.70 -0.23 -79.72
C ASP A 49 -11.29 0.34 -79.46
N PRO A 50 -10.43 0.44 -80.45
CA PRO A 50 -9.11 1.03 -80.23
C PRO A 50 -9.31 2.50 -79.85
N VAL A 51 -9.05 2.77 -78.58
CA VAL A 51 -8.88 4.16 -78.10
C VAL A 51 -7.65 4.67 -78.88
N GLU A 52 -7.88 5.58 -79.78
CA GLU A 52 -6.86 6.37 -80.46
C GLU A 52 -6.10 7.13 -79.35
N VAL A 53 -5.02 6.54 -78.89
CA VAL A 53 -4.11 7.18 -77.97
C VAL A 53 -3.36 8.22 -78.78
N ASP A 54 -3.66 9.47 -78.57
CA ASP A 54 -2.92 10.61 -79.13
C ASP A 54 -1.47 10.47 -78.61
N ILE A 55 -0.60 9.95 -79.41
CA ILE A 55 0.82 9.77 -79.11
C ILE A 55 1.47 11.13 -79.30
N PRO A 56 1.93 11.80 -78.24
CA PRO A 56 2.58 13.10 -78.36
C PRO A 56 3.75 13.02 -79.33
N ASP A 57 3.92 14.07 -80.15
CA ASP A 57 5.03 14.14 -81.16
C ASP A 57 6.37 14.04 -80.40
N LEU A 58 7.10 12.97 -80.70
CA LEU A 58 8.44 12.67 -80.22
C LEU A 58 9.48 13.49 -80.96
N ASP A 59 10.20 14.40 -80.27
CA ASP A 59 11.20 15.27 -80.84
C ASP A 59 12.58 14.60 -80.92
N ALA A 60 12.98 13.86 -79.95
CA ALA A 60 14.28 13.19 -79.88
C ALA A 60 14.22 11.92 -79.01
N GLU A 61 15.01 10.92 -79.42
CA GLU A 61 15.26 9.69 -78.69
C GLU A 61 16.78 9.46 -78.54
N THR A 62 17.23 9.28 -77.29
CA THR A 62 18.68 9.10 -77.04
C THR A 62 18.88 7.85 -76.18
N LEU A 63 19.80 6.96 -76.61
CA LEU A 63 20.13 5.71 -75.91
C LEU A 63 21.36 5.88 -75.02
N GLY A 64 21.38 5.18 -73.87
CA GLY A 64 22.55 5.12 -73.00
C GLY A 64 22.93 6.48 -72.42
N VAL A 65 21.96 7.18 -71.86
CA VAL A 65 22.09 8.59 -71.41
C VAL A 65 22.72 8.72 -70.04
N SER A 66 23.67 9.67 -69.93
CA SER A 66 24.17 10.17 -68.63
C SER A 66 24.12 11.69 -68.68
N LEU A 67 23.20 12.27 -67.95
CA LEU A 67 22.97 13.72 -67.86
C LEU A 67 23.44 14.26 -66.51
N GLN A 68 24.09 15.43 -66.56
CA GLN A 68 24.42 16.18 -65.36
C GLN A 68 23.66 17.51 -65.37
N LEU A 69 22.73 17.68 -64.41
CA LEU A 69 22.02 18.94 -64.19
C LEU A 69 22.69 19.68 -63.04
N ARG A 70 23.18 20.89 -63.29
CA ARG A 70 23.78 21.75 -62.25
C ARG A 70 22.83 22.85 -61.91
N ARG A 71 22.54 23.01 -60.61
CA ARG A 71 21.76 24.10 -60.03
C ARG A 71 22.58 24.83 -58.98
N PRO A 72 22.25 26.06 -58.62
CA PRO A 72 22.91 26.73 -57.50
C PRO A 72 22.78 25.87 -56.23
N GLY A 73 23.92 25.39 -55.69
CA GLY A 73 23.99 24.62 -54.45
C GLY A 73 23.63 23.12 -54.56
N SER A 74 23.44 22.56 -55.78
CA SER A 74 23.21 21.12 -55.94
C SER A 74 23.59 20.63 -57.36
N ARG A 75 23.91 19.36 -57.49
CA ARG A 75 24.15 18.66 -58.75
C ARG A 75 23.30 17.39 -58.75
N LEU A 76 22.65 17.15 -59.89
CA LEU A 76 21.93 15.91 -60.15
C LEU A 76 22.64 15.16 -61.30
N GLU A 77 22.81 13.86 -61.07
CA GLU A 77 23.23 12.95 -62.14
C GLU A 77 22.12 11.97 -62.46
N ILE A 78 21.72 11.92 -63.73
CA ILE A 78 20.67 11.02 -64.22
C ILE A 78 21.28 10.05 -65.19
N ARG A 79 21.04 8.76 -65.03
CA ARG A 79 21.42 7.70 -65.96
C ARG A 79 20.18 6.91 -66.35
N ALA A 80 20.01 6.64 -67.64
CA ALA A 80 18.90 5.87 -68.17
C ALA A 80 19.32 5.11 -69.45
N ASP A 81 18.64 4.00 -69.69
CA ASP A 81 18.91 3.24 -70.97
C ASP A 81 18.36 4.01 -72.15
N LEU A 82 17.27 4.77 -72.01
CA LEU A 82 16.63 5.52 -73.08
C LEU A 82 15.98 6.80 -72.49
N VAL A 83 16.17 7.93 -73.23
CA VAL A 83 15.46 9.20 -72.93
C VAL A 83 14.75 9.66 -74.17
N ARG A 84 13.48 10.01 -74.08
CA ARG A 84 12.60 10.59 -75.06
C ARG A 84 12.24 12.00 -74.69
N GLU A 85 12.41 12.94 -75.62
CA GLU A 85 12.12 14.34 -75.42
C GLU A 85 10.80 14.70 -76.11
N TYR A 86 9.94 15.44 -75.37
CA TYR A 86 8.62 15.93 -75.79
C TYR A 86 8.58 17.43 -75.55
N SER A 87 9.00 18.21 -76.57
CA SER A 87 9.16 19.67 -76.44
C SER A 87 7.84 20.39 -76.32
N GLU A 88 6.78 19.96 -76.99
CA GLU A 88 5.45 20.54 -76.86
C GLU A 88 4.90 20.36 -75.45
N GLU A 89 5.13 19.25 -74.80
CA GLU A 89 4.74 18.96 -73.46
C GLU A 89 5.76 19.46 -72.40
N GLN A 90 6.84 20.04 -72.83
CA GLN A 90 7.96 20.50 -72.01
C GLN A 90 8.44 19.47 -70.98
N ARG A 91 8.55 18.21 -71.41
CA ARG A 91 9.01 17.09 -70.59
C ARG A 91 9.95 16.13 -71.35
N ALA A 92 10.76 15.44 -70.54
CA ALA A 92 11.51 14.28 -71.02
C ALA A 92 11.07 13.03 -70.26
N LEU A 93 11.04 11.88 -70.96
CA LEU A 93 10.74 10.57 -70.34
C LEU A 93 12.01 9.71 -70.40
N ALA A 94 12.58 9.42 -69.23
CA ALA A 94 13.65 8.46 -69.04
C ALA A 94 13.08 7.07 -68.73
N THR A 95 13.57 6.05 -69.42
CA THR A 95 13.12 4.66 -69.27
C THR A 95 14.28 3.68 -69.24
N GLY A 96 14.10 2.56 -68.50
CA GLY A 96 15.10 1.49 -68.41
C GLY A 96 16.23 1.84 -67.43
N ASN A 97 16.29 1.12 -66.33
CA ASN A 97 17.30 1.25 -65.27
C ASN A 97 17.59 2.72 -64.88
N VAL A 98 16.55 3.55 -64.77
CA VAL A 98 16.74 4.97 -64.50
C VAL A 98 17.28 5.15 -63.09
N ARG A 99 18.41 5.86 -62.96
CA ARG A 99 19.06 6.18 -61.69
C ARG A 99 19.32 7.68 -61.63
N LEU A 100 19.02 8.24 -60.48
CA LEU A 100 19.26 9.65 -60.21
C LEU A 100 20.00 9.76 -58.89
N GLU A 101 21.11 10.51 -58.87
CA GLU A 101 21.91 10.81 -57.71
C GLU A 101 21.89 12.31 -57.46
N PHE A 102 21.53 12.69 -56.23
CA PHE A 102 21.60 14.06 -55.73
C PHE A 102 22.94 14.28 -55.03
N PHE A 103 23.60 15.39 -55.34
CA PHE A 103 24.81 15.83 -54.65
C PHE A 103 24.56 17.20 -54.02
N ASP A 104 25.04 17.40 -52.81
CA ASP A 104 24.97 18.69 -52.12
C ASP A 104 25.93 19.74 -52.75
N GLY A 105 25.90 20.98 -52.17
CA GLY A 105 26.79 22.06 -52.62
C GLY A 105 28.28 21.78 -52.41
N ALA A 106 28.65 20.85 -51.54
CA ALA A 106 30.03 20.39 -51.34
C ALA A 106 30.42 19.22 -52.27
N GLY A 107 29.47 18.71 -53.04
CA GLY A 107 29.69 17.58 -53.95
C GLY A 107 29.64 16.21 -53.28
N LEU A 108 29.12 16.12 -52.06
CA LEU A 108 28.93 14.85 -51.39
C LEU A 108 27.64 14.18 -51.90
N PRO A 109 27.65 12.85 -52.13
CA PRO A 109 26.46 12.14 -52.57
C PRO A 109 25.41 12.17 -51.43
N GLY A 110 24.21 12.61 -51.75
CA GLY A 110 23.05 12.58 -50.90
C GLY A 110 22.13 11.40 -51.22
N VAL A 111 20.91 11.71 -51.61
CA VAL A 111 19.88 10.73 -51.93
C VAL A 111 20.10 10.09 -53.29
N LYS A 112 19.87 8.77 -53.40
CA LYS A 112 19.83 8.01 -54.64
C LYS A 112 18.41 7.54 -54.92
N LEU A 113 17.95 7.76 -56.13
CA LEU A 113 16.63 7.37 -56.61
C LEU A 113 16.77 6.45 -57.80
N SER A 114 16.07 5.35 -57.84
CA SER A 114 15.95 4.49 -59.01
C SER A 114 14.50 4.14 -59.31
N ALA A 115 14.16 4.02 -60.59
CA ALA A 115 12.82 3.66 -61.04
C ALA A 115 12.90 3.03 -62.44
N GLN A 116 11.81 2.43 -62.90
CA GLN A 116 11.74 1.96 -64.29
C GLN A 116 11.51 3.12 -65.24
N ARG A 117 10.77 4.14 -64.84
CA ARG A 117 10.44 5.33 -65.64
C ARG A 117 10.56 6.60 -64.80
N MET A 118 11.06 7.70 -65.43
CA MET A 118 11.05 9.03 -64.81
C MET A 118 10.62 10.07 -65.83
N HIS A 119 9.68 10.93 -65.44
CA HIS A 119 9.27 12.13 -66.15
C HIS A 119 10.02 13.33 -65.60
N LEU A 120 10.71 14.06 -66.43
CA LEU A 120 11.44 15.27 -66.09
C LEU A 120 10.71 16.47 -66.70
N TYR A 121 10.17 17.35 -65.89
CA TYR A 121 9.45 18.53 -66.36
C TYR A 121 10.39 19.73 -66.47
N HIS A 122 10.39 20.37 -67.68
CA HIS A 122 11.30 21.48 -67.95
C HIS A 122 10.87 22.80 -67.31
N GLN A 123 9.56 22.99 -67.11
CA GLN A 123 9.00 24.23 -66.56
C GLN A 123 9.47 24.51 -65.13
N ASP A 124 9.28 23.57 -64.23
CA ASP A 124 9.57 23.66 -62.81
C ASP A 124 10.75 22.76 -62.39
N GLY A 125 11.20 21.90 -63.31
CA GLY A 125 12.24 20.93 -63.10
C GLY A 125 11.83 19.83 -62.12
N ALA A 126 10.54 19.59 -61.90
CA ALA A 126 10.02 18.48 -61.11
C ALA A 126 10.36 17.14 -61.78
N ILE A 127 10.43 16.09 -60.96
CA ILE A 127 10.69 14.73 -61.42
C ILE A 127 9.63 13.81 -60.82
N ASP A 128 8.91 13.10 -61.69
CA ASP A 128 8.03 12.02 -61.31
C ASP A 128 8.68 10.68 -61.63
N ALA A 129 9.03 9.90 -60.63
CA ALA A 129 9.50 8.55 -60.75
C ALA A 129 8.34 7.57 -60.57
N VAL A 130 8.24 6.59 -61.46
CA VAL A 130 7.15 5.61 -61.49
C VAL A 130 7.68 4.20 -61.75
N ASP A 131 6.98 3.23 -61.22
CA ASP A 131 7.23 1.79 -61.30
C ASP A 131 8.53 1.35 -60.62
N ASN A 132 8.38 0.59 -59.55
CA ASN A 132 9.47 0.06 -58.75
C ASN A 132 10.45 1.15 -58.26
N VAL A 133 9.90 2.18 -57.68
CA VAL A 133 10.68 3.30 -57.15
C VAL A 133 11.43 2.86 -55.89
N LEU A 134 12.73 3.08 -55.90
CA LEU A 134 13.64 2.86 -54.79
C LEU A 134 14.34 4.17 -54.44
N LEU A 135 14.08 4.71 -53.25
CA LEU A 135 14.76 5.89 -52.73
C LEU A 135 15.70 5.45 -51.60
N GLN A 136 17.00 5.69 -51.78
CA GLN A 136 18.01 5.44 -50.76
C GLN A 136 18.51 6.78 -50.23
N ALA A 137 18.09 7.13 -49.00
CA ALA A 137 18.38 8.43 -48.39
C ALA A 137 19.66 8.43 -47.56
N SER A 138 20.05 7.26 -47.05
CA SER A 138 21.30 7.05 -46.30
C SER A 138 21.65 5.56 -46.37
N ASP A 139 22.76 5.17 -45.80
CA ASP A 139 23.15 3.75 -45.73
C ASP A 139 22.19 2.93 -44.88
N SER A 140 21.35 3.59 -44.06
CA SER A 140 20.43 2.97 -43.10
C SER A 140 18.95 3.11 -43.47
N MET A 141 18.58 3.88 -44.50
CA MET A 141 17.17 4.11 -44.88
C MET A 141 16.95 3.87 -46.37
N THR A 142 16.07 2.93 -46.69
CA THR A 142 15.63 2.62 -48.03
C THR A 142 14.11 2.62 -48.13
N VAL A 143 13.56 3.38 -49.08
CA VAL A 143 12.11 3.50 -49.33
C VAL A 143 11.74 2.83 -50.63
N TYR A 144 10.73 1.98 -50.63
CA TYR A 144 10.14 1.30 -51.78
C TYR A 144 8.74 1.85 -52.01
N ALA A 145 8.43 2.28 -53.23
CA ALA A 145 7.13 2.82 -53.60
C ALA A 145 6.82 2.55 -55.11
N ASP A 146 5.57 2.77 -55.48
CA ASP A 146 5.16 2.69 -56.89
C ASP A 146 5.40 4.01 -57.65
N SER A 147 5.29 5.15 -56.94
CA SER A 147 5.53 6.48 -57.52
C SER A 147 6.13 7.44 -56.48
N LEU A 148 6.89 8.41 -56.98
CA LEU A 148 7.52 9.47 -56.21
C LEU A 148 7.58 10.74 -57.04
N ARG A 149 7.25 11.89 -56.43
CA ARG A 149 7.45 13.22 -56.99
C ARG A 149 8.50 13.99 -56.22
N TRP A 150 9.49 14.52 -56.91
CA TRP A 150 10.45 15.49 -56.39
C TRP A 150 10.14 16.89 -56.92
N GLU A 151 10.03 17.86 -55.99
CA GLU A 151 9.76 19.27 -56.29
C GLU A 151 10.99 20.12 -55.95
N PRO A 152 11.73 20.63 -56.96
CA PRO A 152 12.98 21.35 -56.71
C PRO A 152 12.83 22.66 -55.95
N GLU A 153 11.75 23.43 -56.20
CA GLU A 153 11.52 24.72 -55.56
C GLU A 153 11.29 24.58 -54.04
N SER A 154 10.48 23.62 -53.67
CA SER A 154 10.20 23.31 -52.26
C SER A 154 11.25 22.39 -51.64
N LYS A 155 12.14 21.77 -52.44
CA LYS A 155 13.08 20.69 -52.09
C LYS A 155 12.38 19.49 -51.45
N ARG A 156 11.11 19.27 -51.77
CA ARG A 156 10.28 18.19 -51.19
C ARG A 156 10.28 16.96 -52.08
N ILE A 157 10.29 15.80 -51.43
CA ILE A 157 9.99 14.52 -52.01
C ILE A 157 8.63 14.09 -51.47
N VAL A 158 7.72 13.74 -52.38
CA VAL A 158 6.36 13.30 -52.03
C VAL A 158 6.10 11.93 -52.62
N ILE A 159 5.70 10.97 -51.83
CA ILE A 159 5.23 9.66 -52.24
C ILE A 159 3.75 9.57 -51.87
N PRO A 160 2.84 9.69 -52.84
CA PRO A 160 1.41 9.82 -52.54
C PRO A 160 0.73 8.51 -52.16
N GLY A 161 1.29 7.37 -52.52
CA GLY A 161 0.69 6.05 -52.35
C GLY A 161 1.29 5.24 -51.21
N ALA A 162 1.00 3.94 -51.23
CA ALA A 162 1.57 2.98 -50.29
C ALA A 162 3.07 2.86 -50.46
N LEU A 163 3.79 2.72 -49.38
CA LEU A 163 5.24 2.59 -49.37
C LEU A 163 5.72 1.66 -48.24
N ARG A 164 6.98 1.22 -48.40
CA ARG A 164 7.70 0.49 -47.34
C ARG A 164 9.06 1.16 -47.14
N ILE A 165 9.38 1.39 -45.88
CA ILE A 165 10.68 1.91 -45.43
C ILE A 165 11.43 0.76 -44.75
N GLU A 166 12.66 0.52 -45.17
CA GLU A 166 13.60 -0.35 -44.45
C GLU A 166 14.61 0.53 -43.71
N LEU A 167 14.71 0.29 -42.42
CA LEU A 167 15.64 0.92 -41.51
C LEU A 167 16.67 -0.09 -41.02
N ALA A 168 17.73 0.37 -40.36
CA ALA A 168 18.77 -0.52 -39.84
C ALA A 168 18.24 -1.58 -38.86
N ASP A 169 17.22 -1.20 -38.03
CA ASP A 169 16.71 -2.01 -36.95
C ASP A 169 15.29 -2.54 -37.18
N GLY A 170 14.71 -2.33 -38.39
CA GLY A 170 13.36 -2.73 -38.67
C GLY A 170 12.79 -2.27 -39.98
N ALA A 171 11.49 -2.34 -40.12
CA ALA A 171 10.79 -1.90 -41.32
C ALA A 171 9.44 -1.25 -40.93
N GLU A 172 9.06 -0.27 -41.74
CA GLU A 172 7.78 0.43 -41.64
C GLU A 172 7.04 0.39 -42.97
N LYS A 173 5.73 0.45 -42.92
CA LYS A 173 4.83 0.63 -44.05
C LYS A 173 3.93 1.80 -43.74
N GLY A 174 3.47 2.48 -44.77
CA GLY A 174 2.52 3.57 -44.61
C GLY A 174 2.04 4.09 -45.96
N GLN A 175 1.38 5.23 -45.90
CA GLN A 175 0.88 5.94 -47.07
C GLN A 175 1.29 7.42 -47.00
N GLY A 176 1.60 8.00 -48.12
CA GLY A 176 1.82 9.44 -48.21
C GLY A 176 3.05 9.92 -47.44
N LEU A 177 4.26 9.58 -47.91
CA LEU A 177 5.51 10.09 -47.33
C LEU A 177 5.81 11.48 -47.89
N GLU A 178 6.10 12.43 -47.03
CA GLU A 178 6.68 13.72 -47.35
C GLU A 178 8.04 13.86 -46.66
N THR A 179 9.09 14.16 -47.42
CA THR A 179 10.44 14.37 -46.85
C THR A 179 11.20 15.41 -47.70
N ASP A 180 12.37 15.79 -47.25
CA ASP A 180 13.32 16.61 -48.05
C ASP A 180 14.49 15.75 -48.60
N LEU A 181 15.37 16.39 -49.34
CA LEU A 181 16.55 15.73 -49.93
C LEU A 181 17.58 15.26 -48.89
N SER A 182 17.56 15.80 -47.70
CA SER A 182 18.45 15.36 -46.61
C SER A 182 17.90 14.13 -45.90
N ALA A 183 16.59 13.89 -46.03
CA ALA A 183 15.82 12.92 -45.26
C ALA A 183 16.01 13.08 -43.74
N ASP A 184 16.28 14.32 -43.32
CA ASP A 184 16.43 14.66 -41.89
C ASP A 184 15.08 14.87 -41.21
N ALA A 185 14.02 15.08 -42.00
CA ALA A 185 12.67 15.19 -41.52
C ALA A 185 11.69 14.54 -42.51
N TRP A 186 10.75 13.76 -42.00
CA TRP A 186 9.67 13.18 -42.80
C TRP A 186 8.34 13.14 -42.06
N VAL A 187 7.28 13.04 -42.85
CA VAL A 187 5.93 12.78 -42.38
C VAL A 187 5.40 11.56 -43.10
N LEU A 188 4.90 10.57 -42.37
CA LEU A 188 4.31 9.34 -42.89
C LEU A 188 2.92 9.18 -42.30
N HIS A 189 1.94 8.71 -43.09
CA HIS A 189 0.58 8.44 -42.67
C HIS A 189 0.27 6.95 -42.65
N ASP A 190 -0.72 6.53 -41.85
CA ASP A 190 -1.19 5.14 -41.74
C ASP A 190 -0.02 4.15 -41.49
N VAL A 191 0.74 4.42 -40.45
CA VAL A 191 1.99 3.74 -40.12
C VAL A 191 1.75 2.36 -39.53
N GLU A 192 2.41 1.35 -40.10
CA GLU A 192 2.61 0.03 -39.49
C GLU A 192 4.12 -0.27 -39.48
N GLY A 193 4.71 -0.23 -38.28
CA GLY A 193 6.13 -0.48 -38.08
C GLY A 193 6.39 -1.77 -37.30
N ARG A 194 7.56 -2.39 -37.60
CA ARG A 194 8.06 -3.54 -36.82
C ARG A 194 9.56 -3.40 -36.64
N TRP A 195 9.98 -3.44 -35.41
CA TRP A 195 11.40 -3.39 -35.05
C TRP A 195 11.76 -4.55 -34.14
N GLU A 196 13.05 -4.84 -34.09
CA GLU A 196 13.62 -5.76 -33.12
C GLU A 196 14.48 -4.97 -32.13
N CYS A 197 14.09 -4.97 -30.86
CA CYS A 197 14.84 -4.32 -29.80
C CYS A 197 15.32 -5.38 -28.80
N ASP A 198 16.64 -5.60 -28.74
CA ASP A 198 17.29 -6.61 -27.88
C ASP A 198 16.73 -8.04 -28.01
N GLY A 199 16.28 -8.41 -29.26
CA GLY A 199 15.70 -9.71 -29.56
C GLY A 199 14.20 -9.81 -29.30
N GLU A 200 13.56 -8.73 -28.90
CA GLU A 200 12.10 -8.63 -28.73
C GLU A 200 11.48 -7.87 -29.92
N ALA A 201 10.39 -8.41 -30.45
CA ALA A 201 9.65 -7.79 -31.53
C ALA A 201 8.74 -6.70 -30.99
N VAL A 202 8.89 -5.49 -31.50
CA VAL A 202 8.01 -4.34 -31.24
C VAL A 202 7.22 -4.06 -32.50
N ALA A 203 5.90 -3.97 -32.39
CA ALA A 203 5.05 -3.52 -33.48
C ALA A 203 4.32 -2.24 -33.09
N ILE A 204 4.21 -1.32 -34.05
CA ILE A 204 3.51 -0.05 -33.89
C ILE A 204 2.50 0.14 -35.02
N TRP A 205 1.37 0.73 -34.66
CA TRP A 205 0.39 1.30 -35.59
C TRP A 205 0.14 2.73 -35.14
N ALA A 206 0.10 3.66 -36.09
CA ALA A 206 -0.19 5.06 -35.82
C ALA A 206 -0.86 5.73 -37.02
N ASP A 207 -1.71 6.71 -36.77
CA ASP A 207 -2.33 7.48 -37.85
C ASP A 207 -1.29 8.35 -38.60
N ARG A 208 -0.31 8.84 -37.87
CA ARG A 208 0.74 9.70 -38.40
C ARG A 208 2.04 9.55 -37.64
N GLU A 209 3.12 9.58 -38.39
CA GLU A 209 4.49 9.71 -37.92
C GLU A 209 5.09 11.02 -38.40
N ARG A 210 5.83 11.69 -37.52
CA ARG A 210 6.71 12.80 -37.87
C ARG A 210 8.09 12.53 -37.30
N SER A 211 9.08 12.45 -38.16
CA SER A 211 10.47 12.33 -37.76
C SER A 211 11.22 13.61 -38.03
N GLN A 212 12.16 13.92 -37.15
CA GLN A 212 13.08 15.04 -37.35
C GLN A 212 14.42 14.74 -36.68
N ARG A 213 15.49 15.24 -37.29
CA ARG A 213 16.82 15.22 -36.69
C ARG A 213 16.94 16.35 -35.68
N VAL A 214 17.34 16.02 -34.44
CA VAL A 214 17.58 16.96 -33.36
C VAL A 214 19.02 16.80 -32.84
N GLU A 215 19.44 17.70 -31.94
CA GLU A 215 20.71 17.53 -31.25
C GLU A 215 20.63 16.27 -30.36
N GLY A 216 21.42 15.23 -30.70
CA GLY A 216 21.40 13.93 -30.02
C GLY A 216 20.73 12.79 -30.77
N GLY A 217 20.32 13.01 -32.07
CA GLY A 217 19.84 11.93 -32.91
C GLY A 217 18.52 12.21 -33.63
N ILE A 218 17.80 11.17 -33.96
CA ILE A 218 16.47 11.25 -34.57
C ILE A 218 15.40 11.22 -33.47
N GLN A 219 14.44 12.13 -33.55
CA GLN A 219 13.23 12.13 -32.76
C GLN A 219 12.04 11.76 -33.65
N VAL A 220 11.28 10.76 -33.25
CA VAL A 220 10.07 10.33 -33.94
C VAL A 220 8.86 10.59 -33.06
N ARG A 221 7.85 11.23 -33.63
CA ARG A 221 6.57 11.50 -32.99
C ARG A 221 5.46 10.76 -33.72
N TYR A 222 4.70 9.97 -32.99
CA TYR A 222 3.53 9.25 -33.48
C TYR A 222 2.24 9.83 -32.90
N GLU A 223 1.19 9.90 -33.72
CA GLU A 223 -0.16 10.33 -33.32
C GLU A 223 -1.12 9.13 -33.40
N GLN A 224 -2.00 8.97 -32.37
CA GLN A 224 -2.96 7.86 -32.19
C GLN A 224 -2.27 6.50 -32.29
N VAL A 225 -1.35 6.28 -31.36
CA VAL A 225 -0.44 5.14 -31.42
C VAL A 225 -0.99 3.93 -30.68
N GLN A 226 -0.81 2.77 -31.27
CA GLN A 226 -0.97 1.47 -30.65
C GLN A 226 0.37 0.72 -30.74
N LEU A 227 0.91 0.34 -29.59
CA LEU A 227 2.16 -0.41 -29.47
C LEU A 227 1.88 -1.83 -28.99
N HIS A 228 2.52 -2.80 -29.62
CA HIS A 228 2.54 -4.18 -29.14
C HIS A 228 3.98 -4.56 -28.79
N LEU A 229 4.21 -4.81 -27.52
CA LEU A 229 5.48 -5.24 -26.94
C LEU A 229 5.26 -6.65 -26.40
N GLU A 230 5.69 -7.67 -27.12
CA GLU A 230 5.61 -9.09 -26.72
C GLU A 230 4.25 -9.51 -26.08
N ASN A 231 4.07 -9.21 -24.81
CA ASN A 231 2.87 -9.56 -24.00
C ASN A 231 2.07 -8.33 -23.54
N MET A 232 2.45 -7.15 -23.98
CA MET A 232 1.85 -5.88 -23.57
C MET A 232 1.37 -5.10 -24.77
N GLN A 233 0.13 -4.60 -24.69
CA GLN A 233 -0.43 -3.65 -25.66
C GLN A 233 -0.59 -2.31 -24.96
N LEU A 234 -0.13 -1.24 -25.62
CA LEU A 234 -0.24 0.15 -25.16
C LEU A 234 -0.98 0.97 -26.21
N ASN A 235 -1.93 1.78 -25.77
CA ASN A 235 -2.62 2.76 -26.59
C ASN A 235 -2.36 4.16 -26.04
N SER A 236 -2.02 5.11 -26.90
CA SER A 236 -1.76 6.50 -26.50
C SER A 236 -2.13 7.47 -27.64
N PRO A 237 -2.68 8.63 -27.34
CA PRO A 237 -2.89 9.68 -28.35
C PRO A 237 -1.58 10.18 -28.97
N LEU A 238 -0.49 10.13 -28.22
CA LEU A 238 0.80 10.66 -28.63
C LEU A 238 1.94 9.80 -28.10
N ALA A 239 2.91 9.49 -28.96
CA ALA A 239 4.18 8.87 -28.58
C ALA A 239 5.38 9.64 -29.15
N HIS A 240 6.44 9.71 -28.36
CA HIS A 240 7.75 10.22 -28.75
C HIS A 240 8.79 9.13 -28.57
N TRP A 241 9.46 8.78 -29.65
CA TRP A 241 10.52 7.79 -29.66
C TRP A 241 11.87 8.42 -30.00
N MET A 242 12.89 8.13 -29.24
CA MET A 242 14.28 8.51 -29.47
C MET A 242 15.13 7.24 -29.67
N PRO A 243 15.30 6.77 -30.89
CA PRO A 243 16.00 5.49 -31.17
C PRO A 243 17.40 5.45 -30.56
N ASP A 244 18.18 6.52 -30.72
CA ASP A 244 19.58 6.59 -30.25
C ASP A 244 19.70 6.52 -28.72
N LEU A 245 18.71 7.01 -28.00
CA LEU A 245 18.63 6.96 -26.54
C LEU A 245 17.83 5.75 -26.01
N ARG A 246 17.15 5.01 -26.90
CA ARG A 246 16.20 3.94 -26.57
C ARG A 246 15.17 4.37 -25.53
N GLN A 247 14.63 5.58 -25.71
CA GLN A 247 13.63 6.17 -24.83
C GLN A 247 12.31 6.38 -25.56
N LEU A 248 11.23 5.90 -24.95
CA LEU A 248 9.87 6.07 -25.42
C LEU A 248 9.07 6.84 -24.37
N SER A 249 8.39 7.89 -24.82
CA SER A 249 7.46 8.69 -24.00
C SER A 249 6.07 8.63 -24.60
N LEU A 250 5.06 8.33 -23.81
CA LEU A 250 3.66 8.22 -24.20
C LEU A 250 2.85 9.27 -23.44
N ASP A 251 2.01 10.02 -24.14
CA ASP A 251 1.31 11.19 -23.60
C ASP A 251 -0.18 11.23 -23.97
N GLY A 252 -0.96 11.93 -23.12
CA GLY A 252 -2.36 12.26 -23.42
C GLY A 252 -3.38 11.23 -22.95
N GLY A 253 -3.00 10.38 -22.02
CA GLY A 253 -3.82 9.28 -21.52
C GLY A 253 -3.41 7.97 -22.16
N VAL A 254 -2.61 7.20 -21.42
CA VAL A 254 -2.07 5.91 -21.84
C VAL A 254 -2.88 4.81 -21.23
N GLU A 255 -3.33 3.86 -22.03
CA GLU A 255 -3.98 2.63 -21.58
C GLU A 255 -3.10 1.44 -21.98
N GLY A 256 -2.87 0.54 -21.03
CA GLY A 256 -2.07 -0.65 -21.23
C GLY A 256 -2.79 -1.91 -20.78
N VAL A 257 -2.56 -3.00 -21.50
CA VAL A 257 -3.05 -4.33 -21.19
C VAL A 257 -1.88 -5.30 -21.31
N ASP A 258 -1.66 -6.11 -20.26
CA ASP A 258 -0.72 -7.23 -20.28
C ASP A 258 -1.42 -8.53 -19.89
N SER A 259 -0.70 -9.66 -19.92
CA SER A 259 -1.24 -10.97 -19.51
C SER A 259 -1.70 -11.02 -18.05
N SER A 260 -1.30 -10.06 -17.22
CA SER A 260 -1.62 -10.00 -15.78
C SER A 260 -2.77 -9.04 -15.48
N GLY A 261 -3.06 -8.08 -16.36
CA GLY A 261 -4.12 -7.10 -16.15
C GLY A 261 -4.08 -5.86 -17.02
N THR A 262 -4.62 -4.76 -16.50
CA THR A 262 -4.71 -3.47 -17.18
C THR A 262 -4.04 -2.38 -16.36
N PHE A 263 -3.53 -1.37 -17.03
CA PHE A 263 -3.05 -0.16 -16.38
C PHE A 263 -3.37 1.08 -17.21
N SER A 264 -3.46 2.22 -16.56
CA SER A 264 -3.63 3.52 -17.19
C SER A 264 -2.83 4.60 -16.48
N ALA A 265 -2.38 5.61 -17.23
CA ALA A 265 -1.68 6.78 -16.73
C ALA A 265 -1.88 7.96 -17.68
N GLN A 266 -1.57 9.18 -17.28
CA GLN A 266 -1.56 10.32 -18.19
C GLN A 266 -0.31 10.36 -19.07
N HIS A 267 0.82 9.93 -18.50
CA HIS A 267 2.12 9.95 -19.13
C HIS A 267 2.93 8.73 -18.71
N ILE A 268 3.65 8.11 -19.65
CA ILE A 268 4.56 6.99 -19.39
C ILE A 268 5.88 7.23 -20.12
N ASP A 269 6.98 7.18 -19.37
CA ASP A 269 8.35 7.13 -19.89
C ASP A 269 8.91 5.71 -19.76
N ILE A 270 9.46 5.16 -20.81
CA ILE A 270 10.14 3.87 -20.84
C ILE A 270 11.59 4.10 -21.27
N ASP A 271 12.54 3.75 -20.42
CA ASP A 271 13.97 3.74 -20.72
C ASP A 271 14.41 2.27 -20.87
N VAL A 272 14.53 1.83 -22.11
CA VAL A 272 14.84 0.43 -22.44
C VAL A 272 16.24 0.04 -21.97
N GLN A 273 17.21 0.98 -22.00
CA GLN A 273 18.59 0.70 -21.55
C GLN A 273 18.69 0.47 -20.05
N LYS A 274 17.80 1.10 -19.27
CA LYS A 274 17.78 1.00 -17.81
C LYS A 274 16.73 0.03 -17.29
N ASP A 275 15.97 -0.61 -18.18
CA ASP A 275 14.82 -1.44 -17.83
C ASP A 275 13.87 -0.72 -16.84
N LEU A 276 13.59 0.54 -17.12
CA LEU A 276 12.88 1.44 -16.23
C LEU A 276 11.61 1.98 -16.88
N LEU A 277 10.47 1.78 -16.21
CA LEU A 277 9.21 2.43 -16.55
C LEU A 277 8.88 3.48 -15.48
N ARG A 278 8.51 4.68 -15.91
CA ARG A 278 7.94 5.73 -15.05
C ARG A 278 6.61 6.18 -15.60
N ALA A 279 5.58 6.08 -14.80
CA ALA A 279 4.26 6.61 -15.13
C ALA A 279 3.90 7.77 -14.21
N ARG A 280 3.13 8.74 -14.72
CA ARG A 280 2.68 9.92 -13.98
C ARG A 280 1.24 10.26 -14.30
N GLY A 281 0.53 10.79 -13.31
CA GLY A 281 -0.83 11.31 -13.41
C GLY A 281 -1.91 10.24 -13.50
N HIS A 282 -2.80 10.20 -12.48
CA HIS A 282 -3.98 9.33 -12.39
C HIS A 282 -3.72 7.87 -12.73
N ILE A 283 -2.68 7.32 -12.13
CA ILE A 283 -2.27 5.94 -12.39
C ILE A 283 -3.28 4.99 -11.76
N ARG A 284 -3.73 4.03 -12.55
CA ARG A 284 -4.55 2.91 -12.10
C ARG A 284 -4.00 1.62 -12.69
N VAL A 285 -3.64 0.67 -11.82
CA VAL A 285 -3.17 -0.67 -12.22
C VAL A 285 -4.11 -1.70 -11.62
N ARG A 286 -4.65 -2.58 -12.44
CA ARG A 286 -5.49 -3.70 -12.01
C ARG A 286 -4.86 -5.01 -12.46
N ARG A 287 -4.46 -5.86 -11.51
CA ARG A 287 -3.87 -7.18 -11.76
C ARG A 287 -4.57 -8.24 -10.91
N GLY A 288 -5.43 -9.05 -11.52
CA GLY A 288 -6.27 -9.98 -10.78
C GLY A 288 -7.12 -9.28 -9.71
N ALA A 289 -6.94 -9.66 -8.44
CA ALA A 289 -7.63 -9.06 -7.30
C ALA A 289 -6.97 -7.78 -6.77
N VAL A 290 -5.83 -7.36 -7.34
CA VAL A 290 -5.07 -6.18 -6.89
C VAL A 290 -5.48 -4.96 -7.69
N LEU A 291 -5.78 -3.88 -7.00
CA LEU A 291 -5.95 -2.53 -7.54
C LEU A 291 -4.90 -1.61 -6.88
N LEU A 292 -4.17 -0.87 -7.71
CA LEU A 292 -3.22 0.15 -7.27
C LEU A 292 -3.61 1.48 -7.93
N GLU A 293 -3.71 2.54 -7.13
CA GLU A 293 -4.00 3.90 -7.58
C GLU A 293 -2.91 4.84 -7.02
N ALA A 294 -2.36 5.71 -7.88
CA ALA A 294 -1.25 6.58 -7.51
C ALA A 294 -1.12 7.79 -8.44
N ASN A 295 -0.22 8.72 -8.12
CA ASN A 295 0.15 9.84 -8.98
C ASN A 295 1.47 9.63 -9.71
N GLU A 296 2.36 8.82 -9.15
CA GLU A 296 3.62 8.43 -9.75
C GLU A 296 3.84 6.93 -9.52
N TRP A 297 4.32 6.23 -10.56
CA TRP A 297 4.71 4.83 -10.51
C TRP A 297 6.06 4.66 -11.20
N ILE A 298 6.97 3.98 -10.51
CA ILE A 298 8.29 3.62 -11.01
C ILE A 298 8.42 2.11 -10.89
N GLU A 299 8.72 1.46 -11.99
CA GLU A 299 8.96 0.01 -12.04
C GLU A 299 10.33 -0.27 -12.65
N GLU A 300 11.16 -1.00 -11.90
CA GLU A 300 12.45 -1.53 -12.36
C GLU A 300 12.27 -3.03 -12.66
N TRP A 301 12.25 -3.39 -13.94
CA TRP A 301 11.92 -4.76 -14.37
C TRP A 301 12.86 -5.84 -13.82
N PRO A 302 14.20 -5.67 -13.77
CA PRO A 302 15.08 -6.71 -13.23
C PRO A 302 14.84 -7.00 -11.76
N LYS A 303 14.50 -5.98 -10.99
CA LYS A 303 14.30 -6.09 -9.54
C LYS A 303 12.89 -6.51 -9.14
N ARG A 304 11.94 -6.50 -10.08
CA ARG A 304 10.50 -6.71 -9.82
C ARG A 304 9.95 -5.90 -8.66
N HIS A 305 10.50 -4.69 -8.49
CA HIS A 305 10.05 -3.72 -7.51
C HIS A 305 9.22 -2.63 -8.18
N SER A 306 8.02 -2.40 -7.66
CA SER A 306 7.19 -1.27 -8.04
C SER A 306 7.15 -0.28 -6.90
N ALA A 307 7.65 0.93 -7.13
CA ALA A 307 7.54 2.04 -6.19
C ALA A 307 6.47 3.01 -6.68
N VAL A 308 5.51 3.36 -5.82
CA VAL A 308 4.43 4.28 -6.15
C VAL A 308 4.34 5.41 -5.14
N ARG A 309 3.94 6.58 -5.60
CA ARG A 309 3.72 7.77 -4.79
C ARG A 309 2.36 8.38 -5.09
N GLY A 310 1.70 8.88 -4.05
CA GLY A 310 0.41 9.54 -4.18
C GLY A 310 0.06 10.34 -2.93
N ASP A 311 -1.06 11.05 -2.98
CA ASP A 311 -1.59 11.78 -1.83
C ASP A 311 -3.09 11.47 -1.65
N PRO A 312 -3.38 10.24 -1.13
CA PRO A 312 -2.51 9.07 -0.92
C PRO A 312 -2.33 8.20 -2.18
N ALA A 313 -1.27 7.37 -2.20
CA ALA A 313 -1.25 6.17 -3.04
C ALA A 313 -2.06 5.07 -2.34
N ARG A 314 -2.80 4.29 -3.12
CA ARG A 314 -3.73 3.28 -2.62
C ARG A 314 -3.44 1.92 -3.24
N TYR A 315 -3.30 0.91 -2.41
CA TYR A 315 -3.23 -0.49 -2.78
C TYR A 315 -4.43 -1.22 -2.18
N ALA A 316 -5.17 -1.96 -3.00
CA ALA A 316 -6.29 -2.77 -2.54
C ALA A 316 -6.18 -4.21 -3.05
N ARG A 317 -6.42 -5.19 -2.17
CA ARG A 317 -6.49 -6.62 -2.50
C ARG A 317 -7.66 -7.26 -1.72
N GLY A 318 -8.76 -7.53 -2.41
CA GLY A 318 -9.99 -7.97 -1.77
C GLY A 318 -10.54 -6.92 -0.82
N ALA A 319 -10.76 -7.29 0.45
CA ALA A 319 -11.25 -6.38 1.49
C ALA A 319 -10.15 -5.51 2.14
N ARG A 320 -8.88 -5.77 1.82
CA ARG A 320 -7.72 -5.08 2.42
C ARG A 320 -7.31 -3.89 1.59
N ILE A 321 -7.13 -2.77 2.25
CA ILE A 321 -6.72 -1.50 1.64
C ILE A 321 -5.53 -0.97 2.42
N VAL A 322 -4.50 -0.56 1.70
CA VAL A 322 -3.34 0.18 2.22
C VAL A 322 -3.27 1.52 1.52
N GLU A 323 -3.30 2.59 2.27
CA GLU A 323 -3.10 3.95 1.79
C GLU A 323 -1.85 4.54 2.42
N ALA A 324 -1.02 5.21 1.65
CA ALA A 324 0.20 5.86 2.13
C ALA A 324 0.73 6.88 1.11
N GLN A 325 1.65 7.76 1.52
CA GLN A 325 2.32 8.65 0.57
C GLN A 325 3.27 7.89 -0.36
N HIS A 326 3.92 6.83 0.17
CA HIS A 326 4.85 5.99 -0.57
C HIS A 326 4.54 4.52 -0.32
N LEU A 327 4.39 3.75 -1.40
CA LEU A 327 4.24 2.31 -1.35
C LEU A 327 5.33 1.65 -2.20
N ILE A 328 5.96 0.62 -1.69
CA ILE A 328 6.87 -0.25 -2.43
C ILE A 328 6.28 -1.65 -2.38
N HIS A 329 5.96 -2.19 -3.54
CA HIS A 329 5.49 -3.55 -3.70
C HIS A 329 6.61 -4.42 -4.27
N ALA A 330 7.12 -5.35 -3.46
CA ALA A 330 8.09 -6.34 -3.89
C ALA A 330 7.32 -7.60 -4.33
N ARG A 331 7.22 -7.84 -5.64
CA ARG A 331 6.39 -8.93 -6.21
C ARG A 331 6.87 -10.31 -5.77
N ASP A 332 8.18 -10.54 -5.77
CA ASP A 332 8.76 -11.85 -5.41
C ASP A 332 8.62 -12.17 -3.93
N ALA A 333 8.66 -11.15 -3.07
CA ALA A 333 8.46 -11.29 -1.64
C ALA A 333 6.96 -11.24 -1.26
N GLU A 334 6.08 -10.90 -2.19
CA GLU A 334 4.66 -10.66 -1.92
C GLU A 334 4.43 -9.70 -0.73
N SER A 335 5.29 -8.68 -0.61
CA SER A 335 5.28 -7.76 0.51
C SER A 335 5.04 -6.32 0.07
N ILE A 336 4.43 -5.54 0.96
CA ILE A 336 4.19 -4.12 0.78
C ILE A 336 4.92 -3.37 1.89
N ASN A 337 5.74 -2.39 1.52
CA ASN A 337 6.34 -1.44 2.44
C ASN A 337 5.67 -0.08 2.20
N ALA A 338 4.99 0.44 3.22
CA ALA A 338 4.25 1.70 3.19
C ALA A 338 4.91 2.74 4.10
N ARG A 339 4.97 3.99 3.66
CA ARG A 339 5.56 5.10 4.42
C ARG A 339 4.79 6.39 4.21
N GLY A 340 4.68 7.18 5.27
CA GLY A 340 4.02 8.48 5.29
C GLY A 340 2.49 8.36 5.37
N ALA A 341 1.89 8.75 6.50
CA ALA A 341 0.45 8.73 6.78
C ALA A 341 -0.22 7.41 6.37
N VAL A 342 0.37 6.28 6.81
CA VAL A 342 -0.10 4.94 6.44
C VAL A 342 -1.43 4.64 7.10
N ILE A 343 -2.39 4.17 6.32
CA ILE A 343 -3.67 3.62 6.77
C ILE A 343 -3.79 2.21 6.20
N PHE A 344 -3.96 1.23 7.08
CA PHE A 344 -4.37 -0.13 6.71
C PHE A 344 -5.82 -0.33 7.15
N ALA A 345 -6.67 -0.81 6.25
CA ALA A 345 -8.07 -1.09 6.54
C ALA A 345 -8.47 -2.48 6.08
N GLU A 346 -9.23 -3.21 6.92
CA GLU A 346 -9.86 -4.49 6.62
C GLU A 346 -11.23 -4.57 7.30
N GLY A 347 -12.31 -4.47 6.53
CA GLY A 347 -13.67 -4.36 7.09
C GLY A 347 -13.83 -3.13 7.98
N THR A 348 -14.17 -3.33 9.26
CA THR A 348 -14.30 -2.27 10.27
C THR A 348 -12.99 -1.90 10.95
N ARG A 349 -11.94 -2.70 10.76
CA ARG A 349 -10.63 -2.51 11.38
C ARG A 349 -9.83 -1.45 10.64
N ARG A 350 -9.25 -0.53 11.37
CA ARG A 350 -8.35 0.52 10.84
C ARG A 350 -7.10 0.62 11.68
N LEU A 351 -5.97 0.65 11.02
CA LEU A 351 -4.67 0.93 11.61
C LEU A 351 -4.09 2.16 10.92
N ALA A 352 -3.61 3.10 11.72
CA ALA A 352 -2.84 4.24 11.25
C ALA A 352 -1.42 4.19 11.82
N ALA A 353 -0.40 4.54 11.01
CA ALA A 353 1.00 4.53 11.39
C ALA A 353 1.83 5.47 10.50
N SER A 354 3.09 5.75 10.85
CA SER A 354 4.00 6.45 9.96
C SER A 354 4.68 5.53 8.93
N ASN A 355 4.87 4.27 9.29
CA ASN A 355 5.42 3.24 8.42
C ASN A 355 4.80 1.88 8.71
N MET A 356 4.78 1.01 7.68
CA MET A 356 4.22 -0.33 7.79
C MET A 356 4.90 -1.25 6.78
N VAL A 357 5.12 -2.50 7.19
CA VAL A 357 5.46 -3.61 6.29
C VAL A 357 4.39 -4.67 6.45
N TYR A 358 3.82 -5.10 5.34
CA TYR A 358 2.85 -6.18 5.30
C TYR A 358 3.33 -7.29 4.36
N ASP A 359 3.42 -8.51 4.87
CA ASP A 359 3.78 -9.71 4.13
C ASP A 359 2.52 -10.55 3.88
N HIS A 360 2.20 -10.75 2.60
CA HIS A 360 1.00 -11.50 2.20
C HIS A 360 1.10 -13.01 2.41
N ARG A 361 2.33 -13.59 2.48
CA ARG A 361 2.53 -15.03 2.65
C ARG A 361 2.37 -15.44 4.10
N SER A 362 3.01 -14.70 4.98
CA SER A 362 2.94 -14.95 6.43
C SER A 362 1.73 -14.32 7.08
N GLU A 363 1.01 -13.45 6.37
CA GLU A 363 -0.08 -12.62 6.89
C GLU A 363 0.36 -11.75 8.09
N GLU A 364 1.62 -11.32 8.08
CA GLU A 364 2.24 -10.53 9.13
C GLU A 364 2.32 -9.06 8.76
N LEU A 365 1.94 -8.24 9.71
CA LEU A 365 1.97 -6.79 9.62
C LEU A 365 2.84 -6.23 10.74
N VAL A 366 3.81 -5.41 10.38
CA VAL A 366 4.64 -4.64 11.31
C VAL A 366 4.45 -3.17 11.03
N ALA A 367 4.04 -2.40 12.05
CA ALA A 367 3.82 -0.97 11.92
C ALA A 367 4.58 -0.21 13.00
N GLY A 368 4.95 1.04 12.71
CA GLY A 368 5.71 1.88 13.63
C GLY A 368 5.55 3.37 13.37
N GLY A 369 6.09 4.16 14.31
CA GLY A 369 6.07 5.62 14.25
C GLY A 369 4.71 6.20 14.66
N GLY A 370 4.17 5.78 15.80
CA GLY A 370 2.89 6.21 16.33
C GLY A 370 1.74 5.43 15.73
N VAL A 371 1.57 4.20 16.22
CA VAL A 371 0.51 3.29 15.78
C VAL A 371 -0.80 3.61 16.49
N SER A 372 -1.90 3.62 15.74
CA SER A 372 -3.26 3.72 16.27
C SER A 372 -4.11 2.64 15.61
N VAL A 373 -4.74 1.79 16.43
CA VAL A 373 -5.63 0.70 15.97
C VAL A 373 -7.02 0.96 16.49
N ALA A 374 -8.00 0.99 15.59
CA ALA A 374 -9.42 1.11 15.89
C ALA A 374 -10.20 -0.04 15.27
N GLY A 375 -11.21 -0.55 15.96
CA GLY A 375 -12.09 -1.61 15.47
C GLY A 375 -13.32 -1.71 16.33
N SER A 376 -14.41 -2.23 15.77
CA SER A 376 -15.67 -2.40 16.48
C SER A 376 -15.59 -3.40 17.63
N GLU A 377 -14.60 -4.30 17.60
CA GLU A 377 -14.46 -5.37 18.58
C GLU A 377 -14.03 -4.88 19.96
N TRP A 378 -13.31 -3.76 20.02
CA TRP A 378 -12.75 -3.22 21.28
C TRP A 378 -13.53 -2.06 21.86
N LYS A 379 -14.44 -1.48 21.05
CA LYS A 379 -15.14 -0.23 21.40
C LYS A 379 -14.17 0.85 21.94
N GLY A 380 -12.96 0.89 21.35
CA GLY A 380 -11.88 1.76 21.79
C GLY A 380 -10.76 1.92 20.78
N ILE A 381 -9.80 2.77 21.11
CA ILE A 381 -8.61 3.04 20.31
C ILE A 381 -7.37 2.57 21.09
N LEU A 382 -6.62 1.65 20.48
CA LEU A 382 -5.30 1.24 20.95
C LEU A 382 -4.23 2.13 20.31
N ARG A 383 -3.30 2.65 21.08
CA ARG A 383 -2.16 3.43 20.60
C ARG A 383 -0.86 2.88 21.16
N SER A 384 0.23 2.97 20.37
CA SER A 384 1.57 2.54 20.78
C SER A 384 2.63 3.12 19.82
N ASP A 385 3.91 2.94 20.13
CA ASP A 385 4.98 3.32 19.21
C ASP A 385 5.10 2.34 18.04
N SER A 386 4.88 1.03 18.30
CA SER A 386 4.97 -0.02 17.29
C SER A 386 3.99 -1.17 17.54
N LEU A 387 3.66 -1.88 16.46
CA LEU A 387 2.76 -3.03 16.43
C LEU A 387 3.38 -4.14 15.58
N TYR A 388 3.33 -5.37 16.10
CA TYR A 388 3.41 -6.60 15.34
C TYR A 388 2.05 -7.29 15.37
N PHE A 389 1.50 -7.65 14.22
CA PHE A 389 0.18 -8.29 14.12
C PHE A 389 0.18 -9.39 13.06
N ASN A 390 -0.31 -10.55 13.40
CA ASN A 390 -0.58 -11.63 12.47
C ASN A 390 -2.08 -11.71 12.20
N LEU A 391 -2.47 -11.38 10.96
CA LEU A 391 -3.87 -11.28 10.55
C LEU A 391 -4.58 -12.64 10.57
N GLN A 392 -3.88 -13.72 10.19
CA GLN A 392 -4.47 -15.06 10.17
C GLN A 392 -4.76 -15.60 11.57
N LYS A 393 -3.85 -15.34 12.51
CA LYS A 393 -3.99 -15.76 13.92
C LYS A 393 -4.79 -14.77 14.74
N GLU A 394 -5.08 -13.60 14.20
CA GLU A 394 -5.74 -12.48 14.87
C GLU A 394 -5.07 -12.07 16.18
N ARG A 395 -3.74 -12.17 16.26
CA ARG A 395 -2.92 -11.88 17.45
C ARG A 395 -1.87 -10.83 17.16
N GLY A 396 -1.65 -9.96 18.14
CA GLY A 396 -0.64 -8.93 18.03
C GLY A 396 0.01 -8.54 19.33
N VAL A 397 1.09 -7.78 19.18
CA VAL A 397 1.87 -7.21 20.27
C VAL A 397 2.08 -5.73 19.98
N LEU A 398 1.73 -4.90 20.96
CA LEU A 398 1.97 -3.47 20.98
C LEU A 398 3.15 -3.17 21.91
N LEU A 399 4.09 -2.37 21.45
CA LEU A 399 5.29 -1.99 22.20
C LEU A 399 5.45 -0.48 22.24
N GLY A 400 6.16 0.04 23.25
CA GLY A 400 6.37 1.47 23.45
C GLY A 400 5.16 2.12 24.13
N HIS A 401 4.97 1.79 25.39
CA HIS A 401 3.93 2.35 26.26
C HIS A 401 2.51 2.32 25.64
N PRO A 402 2.06 1.12 25.20
CA PRO A 402 0.74 1.00 24.62
C PRO A 402 -0.36 1.42 25.61
N HIS A 403 -1.40 2.05 25.08
CA HIS A 403 -2.58 2.39 25.84
C HIS A 403 -3.86 2.17 25.03
N LEU A 404 -4.89 1.67 25.69
CA LEU A 404 -6.25 1.56 25.19
C LEU A 404 -7.10 2.65 25.85
N ARG A 405 -7.88 3.35 25.06
CA ARG A 405 -8.93 4.24 25.52
C ARG A 405 -10.27 3.79 24.94
N SER A 406 -11.26 3.53 25.81
CA SER A 406 -12.64 3.25 25.38
C SER A 406 -13.25 4.46 24.69
N THR A 407 -14.16 4.21 23.74
CA THR A 407 -15.01 5.23 23.11
C THR A 407 -16.42 5.28 23.75
N GLU A 408 -16.69 4.43 24.74
CA GLU A 408 -17.95 4.42 25.51
C GLU A 408 -17.88 5.37 26.71
N GLU A 409 -19.04 5.65 27.33
CA GLU A 409 -19.17 6.64 28.41
C GLU A 409 -18.31 6.35 29.65
N ASN A 410 -17.88 5.10 29.84
CA ASN A 410 -17.20 4.65 31.07
C ASN A 410 -15.68 4.93 31.12
N ASP A 411 -15.14 5.71 30.22
CA ASP A 411 -13.74 6.21 30.18
C ASP A 411 -12.68 5.17 30.64
N LEU A 412 -12.79 3.93 30.11
CA LEU A 412 -11.84 2.86 30.40
C LEU A 412 -10.48 3.19 29.76
N HIS A 413 -9.45 3.30 30.59
CA HIS A 413 -8.07 3.47 30.19
C HIS A 413 -7.21 2.29 30.65
N LEU A 414 -6.50 1.66 29.72
CA LEU A 414 -5.45 0.67 30.01
C LEU A 414 -4.11 1.19 29.51
N SER A 415 -3.05 1.00 30.28
CA SER A 415 -1.67 1.25 29.83
C SER A 415 -0.71 0.21 30.38
N ALA A 416 0.41 -0.02 29.68
CA ALA A 416 1.45 -0.96 30.08
C ALA A 416 2.77 -0.66 29.34
N ASP A 417 3.87 -1.35 29.69
CA ASP A 417 5.10 -1.27 28.88
C ASP A 417 4.96 -2.03 27.56
N SER A 418 4.17 -3.11 27.56
CA SER A 418 3.77 -3.86 26.37
C SER A 418 2.37 -4.47 26.53
N MET A 419 1.64 -4.61 25.40
CA MET A 419 0.35 -5.27 25.37
C MET A 419 0.29 -6.35 24.31
N HIS A 420 -0.22 -7.52 24.68
CA HIS A 420 -0.54 -8.62 23.77
C HIS A 420 -2.05 -8.70 23.64
N PHE A 421 -2.55 -8.73 22.44
CA PHE A 421 -3.98 -8.88 22.20
C PHE A 421 -4.30 -10.06 21.30
N ASP A 422 -5.44 -10.67 21.53
CA ASP A 422 -6.02 -11.75 20.75
C ASP A 422 -7.46 -11.33 20.42
N MET A 423 -7.72 -11.06 19.14
CA MET A 423 -9.01 -10.53 18.69
C MET A 423 -10.07 -11.62 18.69
N SER A 424 -9.71 -12.85 18.33
CA SER A 424 -10.64 -13.99 18.34
C SER A 424 -11.08 -14.36 19.76
N ALA A 425 -10.14 -14.31 20.70
CA ALA A 425 -10.43 -14.56 22.11
C ALA A 425 -10.93 -13.29 22.88
N ARG A 426 -10.94 -12.13 22.22
CA ARG A 426 -11.26 -10.83 22.84
C ARG A 426 -10.50 -10.57 24.13
N THR A 427 -9.20 -10.83 24.14
CA THR A 427 -8.35 -10.65 25.32
C THR A 427 -7.22 -9.66 25.06
N ILE A 428 -6.91 -8.86 26.11
CA ILE A 428 -5.74 -7.99 26.15
C ILE A 428 -4.94 -8.35 27.40
N LYS A 429 -3.63 -8.54 27.25
CA LYS A 429 -2.69 -8.79 28.36
C LYS A 429 -1.64 -7.71 28.35
N GLY A 430 -1.51 -6.99 29.44
CA GLY A 430 -0.45 -6.00 29.65
C GLY A 430 0.64 -6.54 30.57
N VAL A 431 1.87 -6.16 30.28
CA VAL A 431 3.07 -6.53 31.04
C VAL A 431 3.89 -5.29 31.31
N GLY A 432 4.38 -5.16 32.55
CA GLY A 432 5.17 -4.02 33.02
C GLY A 432 4.33 -2.77 33.22
N GLN A 433 4.37 -2.16 34.43
CA GLN A 433 3.64 -0.95 34.80
C GLN A 433 2.20 -0.90 34.30
N TYR A 434 1.48 -2.05 34.46
CA TYR A 434 0.12 -2.16 33.97
C TYR A 434 -0.81 -1.29 34.84
N GLN A 435 -1.53 -0.39 34.20
CA GLN A 435 -2.47 0.52 34.84
C GLN A 435 -3.84 0.40 34.20
N LEU A 436 -4.87 0.34 35.03
CA LEU A 436 -6.26 0.48 34.64
C LEU A 436 -6.83 1.72 35.31
N THR A 437 -7.61 2.49 34.57
CA THR A 437 -8.54 3.49 35.12
C THR A 437 -9.90 3.24 34.51
N SER A 438 -10.94 3.12 35.36
CA SER A 438 -12.34 2.95 34.94
C SER A 438 -13.22 3.67 35.95
N GLY A 439 -13.97 4.68 35.52
CA GLY A 439 -14.75 5.52 36.42
C GLY A 439 -13.92 6.09 37.56
N SER A 440 -14.32 5.81 38.77
CA SER A 440 -13.65 6.25 40.00
C SER A 440 -12.47 5.37 40.45
N VAL A 441 -12.19 4.24 39.74
CA VAL A 441 -11.22 3.25 40.20
C VAL A 441 -9.96 3.28 39.37
N ARG A 442 -8.81 3.25 40.06
CA ARG A 442 -7.50 3.01 39.43
C ARG A 442 -6.83 1.78 40.04
N VAL A 443 -6.31 0.94 39.16
CA VAL A 443 -5.51 -0.25 39.52
C VAL A 443 -4.12 -0.15 38.90
N ASP A 444 -3.09 -0.31 39.72
CA ASP A 444 -1.70 -0.42 39.33
C ASP A 444 -1.20 -1.85 39.60
N ALA A 445 -0.54 -2.52 38.67
CA ALA A 445 -0.04 -3.89 38.79
C ALA A 445 1.20 -4.15 37.93
N LYS A 446 1.91 -5.28 38.14
CA LYS A 446 3.00 -5.71 37.25
C LYS A 446 2.46 -6.33 35.96
N ARG A 447 1.30 -6.98 36.02
CA ARG A 447 0.64 -7.62 34.87
C ARG A 447 -0.86 -7.51 35.02
N GLY A 448 -1.54 -7.37 33.90
CA GLY A 448 -2.99 -7.42 33.86
C GLY A 448 -3.51 -8.14 32.63
N ARG A 449 -4.68 -8.72 32.72
CA ARG A 449 -5.44 -9.33 31.62
C ARG A 449 -6.87 -8.82 31.65
N TYR A 450 -7.32 -8.28 30.55
CA TYR A 450 -8.73 -8.01 30.27
C TYR A 450 -9.29 -9.10 29.36
N ALA A 451 -10.41 -9.70 29.72
CA ALA A 451 -11.14 -10.67 28.93
C ALA A 451 -12.58 -10.13 28.73
N ALA A 452 -12.84 -9.59 27.55
CA ALA A 452 -14.13 -8.97 27.24
C ALA A 452 -15.29 -9.98 27.19
N ALA A 453 -15.00 -11.25 26.87
CA ALA A 453 -16.02 -12.30 26.87
C ALA A 453 -16.52 -12.64 28.29
N ASP A 454 -15.66 -12.52 29.30
CA ASP A 454 -15.95 -12.85 30.69
C ASP A 454 -16.31 -11.59 31.49
N ASN A 455 -16.25 -10.41 30.90
CA ASN A 455 -16.33 -9.12 31.58
C ASN A 455 -15.43 -9.05 32.81
N GLN A 456 -14.24 -9.60 32.72
CA GLN A 456 -13.33 -9.80 33.83
C GLN A 456 -11.95 -9.22 33.57
N MET A 457 -11.39 -8.61 34.61
CA MET A 457 -10.00 -8.20 34.64
C MET A 457 -9.24 -8.94 35.74
N VAL A 458 -8.06 -9.44 35.41
CA VAL A 458 -7.18 -10.13 36.36
C VAL A 458 -5.86 -9.37 36.43
N PHE A 459 -5.44 -9.04 37.64
CA PHE A 459 -4.21 -8.33 37.95
C PHE A 459 -3.31 -9.20 38.82
N VAL A 460 -2.01 -9.18 38.58
CA VAL A 460 -1.03 -10.00 39.30
C VAL A 460 0.25 -9.20 39.57
N GLY A 461 0.78 -9.35 40.78
CA GLY A 461 2.08 -8.85 41.20
C GLY A 461 2.00 -7.44 41.81
N SER A 462 1.90 -7.39 43.13
CA SER A 462 1.84 -6.15 43.92
C SER A 462 0.74 -5.22 43.42
N VAL A 463 -0.48 -5.72 43.44
CA VAL A 463 -1.65 -4.99 42.91
C VAL A 463 -2.07 -3.93 43.92
N PHE A 464 -2.25 -2.72 43.43
CA PHE A 464 -2.70 -1.58 44.20
C PHE A 464 -3.91 -0.96 43.54
N LEU A 465 -5.08 -1.04 44.22
CA LEU A 465 -6.34 -0.45 43.79
C LEU A 465 -6.65 0.75 44.64
N ARG A 466 -7.11 1.85 44.07
CA ARG A 466 -7.52 3.05 44.78
C ARG A 466 -8.68 3.75 44.11
N ASP A 467 -9.50 4.38 44.94
CA ASP A 467 -10.49 5.36 44.50
C ASP A 467 -9.80 6.68 44.12
N ILE A 468 -10.14 7.22 42.94
CA ILE A 468 -9.64 8.48 42.42
C ILE A 468 -10.72 9.54 42.24
N ALA A 469 -11.97 9.25 42.55
CA ALA A 469 -13.06 10.22 42.45
C ALA A 469 -12.80 11.44 43.39
N ALA A 470 -13.10 12.64 42.88
CA ALA A 470 -12.87 13.86 43.67
C ALA A 470 -13.87 14.05 44.78
N ASP A 471 -15.13 13.61 44.59
CA ASP A 471 -16.29 13.96 45.42
C ASP A 471 -16.88 12.78 46.21
N THR A 472 -16.12 11.70 46.45
CA THR A 472 -16.59 10.56 47.25
C THR A 472 -16.54 10.88 48.74
N LEU A 473 -17.57 10.43 49.50
CA LEU A 473 -17.64 10.57 50.93
C LEU A 473 -16.60 9.73 51.69
N ALA A 474 -16.09 8.69 51.06
CA ALA A 474 -14.97 7.90 51.54
C ALA A 474 -14.02 7.50 50.41
N LYS A 475 -12.72 7.50 50.69
CA LYS A 475 -11.67 7.00 49.79
C LYS A 475 -11.17 5.66 50.29
N TYR A 476 -11.03 4.71 49.38
CA TYR A 476 -10.51 3.38 49.69
C TYR A 476 -9.23 3.07 48.88
N GLN A 477 -8.38 2.28 49.51
CA GLN A 477 -7.13 1.76 48.94
C GLN A 477 -7.02 0.28 49.32
N ILE A 478 -6.65 -0.55 48.36
CA ILE A 478 -6.51 -1.99 48.54
C ILE A 478 -5.18 -2.45 47.93
N GLU A 479 -4.44 -3.22 48.69
CA GLU A 479 -3.20 -3.87 48.25
C GLU A 479 -3.35 -5.38 48.37
N SER A 480 -2.85 -6.12 47.37
CA SER A 480 -2.80 -7.57 47.40
C SER A 480 -1.80 -8.12 46.38
N ASP A 481 -1.53 -9.43 46.43
CA ASP A 481 -0.65 -10.08 45.42
C ASP A 481 -1.35 -10.26 44.08
N SER A 482 -2.69 -10.44 44.12
CA SER A 482 -3.53 -10.58 42.92
C SER A 482 -4.92 -10.03 43.15
N MET A 483 -5.53 -9.49 42.09
CA MET A 483 -6.94 -9.06 42.11
C MET A 483 -7.65 -9.53 40.85
N THR A 484 -8.92 -9.91 41.03
CA THR A 484 -9.85 -10.13 39.92
C THR A 484 -10.99 -9.13 40.08
N VAL A 485 -11.21 -8.31 39.08
CA VAL A 485 -12.28 -7.32 39.01
C VAL A 485 -13.35 -7.82 38.08
N GLN A 486 -14.57 -7.96 38.56
CA GLN A 486 -15.76 -8.24 37.77
C GLN A 486 -16.36 -6.92 37.28
N LEU A 487 -16.72 -6.88 35.99
CA LEU A 487 -17.35 -5.71 35.39
C LEU A 487 -18.79 -6.02 35.00
N VAL A 488 -19.68 -5.05 35.19
CA VAL A 488 -21.04 -5.05 34.65
C VAL A 488 -21.18 -3.76 33.83
N ASP A 489 -21.46 -3.90 32.54
CA ASP A 489 -21.52 -2.77 31.62
C ASP A 489 -20.28 -1.85 31.65
N GLY A 490 -19.10 -2.48 31.88
CA GLY A 490 -17.81 -1.77 31.94
C GLY A 490 -17.50 -1.10 33.29
N VAL A 491 -18.40 -1.20 34.29
CA VAL A 491 -18.21 -0.68 35.65
C VAL A 491 -17.76 -1.81 36.57
N ALA A 492 -16.79 -1.54 37.44
CA ALA A 492 -16.34 -2.50 38.45
C ALA A 492 -17.42 -2.68 39.52
N THR A 493 -17.87 -3.91 39.73
CA THR A 493 -18.89 -4.24 40.76
C THR A 493 -18.32 -5.06 41.88
N GLU A 494 -17.40 -5.97 41.61
CA GLU A 494 -16.78 -6.83 42.61
C GLU A 494 -15.29 -6.93 42.41
N VAL A 495 -14.51 -6.91 43.47
CA VAL A 495 -13.06 -7.09 43.49
C VAL A 495 -12.70 -8.24 44.41
N TYR A 496 -12.16 -9.30 43.85
CA TYR A 496 -11.62 -10.44 44.57
C TYR A 496 -10.11 -10.27 44.73
N ALA A 497 -9.65 -10.01 45.95
CA ALA A 497 -8.24 -9.82 46.27
C ALA A 497 -7.66 -11.06 46.95
N GLY A 498 -6.56 -11.60 46.40
CA GLY A 498 -5.92 -12.82 46.91
C GLY A 498 -4.46 -12.61 47.28
N GLY A 499 -4.04 -13.22 48.40
CA GLY A 499 -2.70 -13.10 48.96
C GLY A 499 -2.45 -11.76 49.65
N ALA A 500 -2.26 -11.79 50.98
CA ALA A 500 -1.89 -10.64 51.80
C ALA A 500 -2.76 -9.37 51.54
N PHE A 501 -4.08 -9.53 51.63
CA PHE A 501 -5.01 -8.40 51.50
C PHE A 501 -4.76 -7.33 52.54
N LYS A 502 -4.63 -6.09 52.13
CA LYS A 502 -4.58 -4.91 52.97
C LYS A 502 -5.50 -3.84 52.40
N GLY A 503 -6.41 -3.35 53.19
CA GLY A 503 -7.33 -2.29 52.82
C GLY A 503 -7.19 -1.07 53.74
N ARG A 504 -7.49 0.11 53.20
CA ARG A 504 -7.64 1.34 53.95
C ARG A 504 -8.84 2.10 53.43
N VAL A 505 -9.77 2.42 54.30
CA VAL A 505 -10.93 3.25 54.01
C VAL A 505 -10.84 4.51 54.86
N VAL A 506 -10.91 5.69 54.22
CA VAL A 506 -10.82 6.99 54.91
C VAL A 506 -12.03 7.81 54.53
N LEU A 507 -12.77 8.31 55.49
CA LEU A 507 -13.83 9.29 55.25
C LEU A 507 -13.23 10.58 54.66
N SER A 508 -13.90 11.21 53.72
CA SER A 508 -13.44 12.44 53.08
C SER A 508 -13.27 13.61 54.05
N THR A 509 -14.04 13.64 55.14
CA THR A 509 -13.87 14.58 56.26
C THR A 509 -12.58 14.34 57.07
N GLY A 510 -11.95 13.17 56.90
CA GLY A 510 -10.80 12.74 57.69
C GLY A 510 -11.13 12.28 59.11
N ASP A 511 -12.43 12.28 59.52
CA ASP A 511 -12.85 11.96 60.89
C ASP A 511 -12.71 10.48 61.25
N ALA A 512 -12.78 9.58 60.27
CA ALA A 512 -12.61 8.14 60.49
C ALA A 512 -11.70 7.47 59.47
N THR A 513 -10.99 6.44 59.94
CA THR A 513 -10.14 5.60 59.11
C THR A 513 -10.26 4.14 59.54
N SER A 514 -10.46 3.25 58.58
CA SER A 514 -10.41 1.80 58.75
C SER A 514 -9.16 1.23 58.07
N TRP A 515 -8.40 0.41 58.78
CA TRP A 515 -7.34 -0.43 58.24
C TRP A 515 -7.81 -1.88 58.31
N LEU A 516 -7.70 -2.58 57.20
CA LEU A 516 -8.19 -3.93 56.99
C LEU A 516 -7.03 -4.83 56.60
N ALA A 517 -6.96 -6.03 57.14
CA ALA A 517 -5.99 -7.04 56.79
C ALA A 517 -6.61 -8.44 56.82
N SER A 518 -6.25 -9.30 55.87
CA SER A 518 -6.66 -10.70 55.83
C SER A 518 -5.84 -11.47 54.79
N SER A 519 -6.02 -12.79 54.72
CA SER A 519 -5.43 -13.59 53.66
C SER A 519 -6.15 -13.39 52.33
N ARG A 520 -7.45 -13.05 52.34
CA ARG A 520 -8.27 -12.75 51.16
C ARG A 520 -9.29 -11.67 51.46
N GLY A 521 -9.68 -10.91 50.45
CA GLY A 521 -10.75 -9.92 50.57
C GLY A 521 -11.64 -9.89 49.33
N ILE A 522 -12.93 -9.66 49.57
CA ILE A 522 -13.92 -9.39 48.52
C ILE A 522 -14.46 -7.99 48.78
N VAL A 523 -14.41 -7.14 47.79
CA VAL A 523 -14.91 -5.77 47.86
C VAL A 523 -16.09 -5.64 46.91
N VAL A 524 -17.22 -5.17 47.38
CA VAL A 524 -18.44 -4.93 46.60
C VAL A 524 -18.60 -3.43 46.41
N LEU A 525 -18.82 -3.02 45.19
CA LEU A 525 -19.05 -1.64 44.77
C LEU A 525 -20.48 -1.53 44.22
N GLU A 526 -21.25 -0.56 44.71
CA GLU A 526 -22.56 -0.20 44.20
C GLU A 526 -22.55 1.27 43.82
N ASP A 527 -22.97 1.61 42.60
CA ASP A 527 -22.95 2.99 42.09
C ASP A 527 -21.58 3.67 42.26
N ASP A 528 -20.49 2.95 41.94
CA ASP A 528 -19.10 3.37 42.13
C ASP A 528 -18.67 3.66 43.58
N GLN A 529 -19.49 3.27 44.57
CA GLN A 529 -19.20 3.46 46.00
C GLN A 529 -18.96 2.13 46.69
N LEU A 530 -18.13 2.15 47.72
CA LEU A 530 -17.89 0.99 48.58
C LEU A 530 -19.15 0.63 49.34
N SER A 531 -19.73 -0.56 49.11
CA SER A 531 -20.92 -1.10 49.76
C SER A 531 -20.55 -2.12 50.84
N ALA A 532 -19.69 -3.08 50.54
CA ALA A 532 -19.27 -4.09 51.50
C ALA A 532 -17.81 -4.53 51.29
N VAL A 533 -17.17 -5.00 52.37
CA VAL A 533 -15.88 -5.68 52.33
C VAL A 533 -15.99 -6.97 53.15
N THR A 534 -15.75 -8.10 52.49
CA THR A 534 -15.63 -9.40 53.17
C THR A 534 -14.15 -9.75 53.31
N LEU A 535 -13.72 -10.06 54.49
CA LEU A 535 -12.35 -10.51 54.83
C LEU A 535 -12.41 -11.98 55.19
N GLU A 536 -11.63 -12.80 54.52
CA GLU A 536 -11.58 -14.24 54.73
C GLU A 536 -10.21 -14.66 55.27
N ARG A 537 -10.21 -15.45 56.30
CA ARG A 537 -9.05 -15.98 57.03
C ARG A 537 -8.17 -14.90 57.64
N ASP A 538 -8.01 -14.98 58.95
CA ASP A 538 -7.20 -14.07 59.75
C ASP A 538 -7.64 -12.59 59.58
N ALA A 539 -8.93 -12.33 59.63
CA ALA A 539 -9.46 -11.00 59.49
C ALA A 539 -9.06 -10.11 60.69
N ASP A 540 -8.45 -8.98 60.42
CA ASP A 540 -8.01 -7.99 61.38
C ASP A 540 -8.38 -6.58 60.86
N VAL A 541 -9.21 -5.88 61.61
CA VAL A 541 -9.67 -4.53 61.27
C VAL A 541 -9.40 -3.59 62.43
N THR A 542 -8.72 -2.50 62.16
CA THR A 542 -8.57 -1.40 63.09
C THR A 542 -9.38 -0.20 62.60
N TYR A 543 -10.33 0.23 63.38
CA TYR A 543 -11.17 1.40 63.14
C TYR A 543 -10.80 2.53 64.10
N ARG A 544 -10.50 3.71 63.58
CA ARG A 544 -10.19 4.89 64.38
C ARG A 544 -11.11 6.03 64.00
N TYR A 545 -11.79 6.58 65.04
CA TYR A 545 -12.60 7.80 64.94
C TYR A 545 -11.86 8.94 65.63
N ILE A 546 -11.27 9.86 64.81
CA ILE A 546 -10.25 10.82 65.29
C ILE A 546 -10.86 11.85 66.26
N THR A 547 -12.00 12.46 65.92
CA THR A 547 -12.65 13.54 66.73
C THR A 547 -13.12 13.10 68.13
N LYS A 548 -13.27 11.79 68.34
CA LYS A 548 -13.67 11.19 69.63
C LYS A 548 -12.53 10.38 70.26
N ASP A 549 -11.34 10.37 69.70
CA ASP A 549 -10.19 9.53 70.07
C ASP A 549 -10.57 8.05 70.38
N GLN A 550 -11.55 7.54 69.63
CA GLN A 550 -11.98 6.17 69.71
C GLN A 550 -11.15 5.29 68.77
N VAL A 551 -10.58 4.19 69.29
CA VAL A 551 -9.91 3.16 68.49
C VAL A 551 -10.55 1.83 68.89
N SER A 552 -11.00 1.10 67.83
CA SER A 552 -11.58 -0.24 67.98
C SER A 552 -10.87 -1.19 67.06
N ARG A 553 -10.52 -2.39 67.55
CA ARG A 553 -9.89 -3.45 66.73
C ARG A 553 -10.77 -4.67 66.75
N PHE A 554 -11.07 -5.20 65.62
CA PHE A 554 -11.90 -6.37 65.44
C PHE A 554 -11.01 -7.48 64.84
N ARG A 555 -11.11 -8.70 65.34
CA ARG A 555 -10.39 -9.88 64.81
C ARG A 555 -11.34 -11.06 64.76
N GLY A 556 -11.17 -11.93 63.78
CA GLY A 556 -11.94 -13.16 63.60
C GLY A 556 -11.45 -13.98 62.43
N ASP A 557 -12.06 -15.16 62.25
CA ASP A 557 -11.74 -15.99 61.10
C ASP A 557 -12.30 -15.40 59.78
N GLU A 558 -13.54 -14.87 59.85
CA GLU A 558 -14.20 -14.15 58.75
C GLU A 558 -14.85 -12.87 59.28
N MET A 559 -14.90 -11.84 58.41
CA MET A 559 -15.49 -10.56 58.76
C MET A 559 -16.14 -9.90 57.57
N VAL A 560 -17.34 -9.36 57.76
CA VAL A 560 -18.03 -8.56 56.74
C VAL A 560 -18.27 -7.15 57.28
N LEU A 561 -17.78 -6.16 56.59
CA LEU A 561 -17.99 -4.75 56.85
C LEU A 561 -19.01 -4.21 55.86
N TYR A 562 -20.07 -3.56 56.33
CA TYR A 562 -21.09 -2.92 55.53
C TYR A 562 -20.93 -1.40 55.61
N PHE A 563 -20.94 -0.78 54.47
CA PHE A 563 -20.80 0.66 54.33
C PHE A 563 -22.06 1.25 53.69
N ASN A 564 -22.44 2.43 54.10
CA ASN A 564 -23.44 3.23 53.39
C ASN A 564 -22.81 4.59 53.09
N THR A 565 -22.76 4.93 51.79
CA THR A 565 -22.07 6.14 51.31
C THR A 565 -20.64 6.28 51.85
N GLY A 566 -19.94 5.13 51.99
CA GLY A 566 -18.57 5.05 52.50
C GLY A 566 -18.43 5.15 54.04
N ILE A 567 -19.51 5.30 54.78
CA ILE A 567 -19.53 5.32 56.25
C ILE A 567 -19.82 3.90 56.75
N LEU A 568 -18.97 3.38 57.65
CA LEU A 568 -19.14 2.08 58.26
C LEU A 568 -20.43 2.05 59.08
N GLN A 569 -21.32 1.08 58.80
CA GLN A 569 -22.63 0.90 59.46
C GLN A 569 -22.66 -0.33 60.37
N GLN A 570 -22.06 -1.42 59.91
CA GLN A 570 -22.06 -2.69 60.63
C GLN A 570 -20.78 -3.47 60.33
N VAL A 571 -20.28 -4.16 61.33
CA VAL A 571 -19.24 -5.19 61.19
C VAL A 571 -19.80 -6.47 61.77
N ARG A 572 -19.82 -7.53 60.96
CA ARG A 572 -20.12 -8.89 61.42
C ARG A 572 -18.83 -9.68 61.46
N VAL A 573 -18.54 -10.31 62.55
CA VAL A 573 -17.35 -11.14 62.76
C VAL A 573 -17.78 -12.55 63.06
N GLU A 574 -17.21 -13.52 62.37
CA GLU A 574 -17.48 -14.95 62.53
C GLU A 574 -16.18 -15.71 62.86
N GLY A 575 -16.27 -16.67 63.79
CA GLY A 575 -15.15 -17.49 64.25
C GLY A 575 -14.12 -16.73 65.08
N SER A 576 -13.92 -17.14 66.29
CA SER A 576 -12.95 -16.54 67.25
C SER A 576 -13.02 -15.01 67.27
N ALA A 577 -14.28 -14.48 67.36
CA ALA A 577 -14.53 -13.05 67.30
C ALA A 577 -13.98 -12.32 68.54
N VAL A 578 -13.14 -11.31 68.32
CA VAL A 578 -12.55 -10.47 69.36
C VAL A 578 -12.75 -9.01 69.05
N LEU A 579 -13.31 -8.23 69.99
CA LEU A 579 -13.34 -6.78 69.90
C LEU A 579 -12.50 -6.20 71.07
N GLU A 580 -11.52 -5.38 70.71
CA GLU A 580 -10.81 -4.51 71.67
C GLU A 580 -11.17 -3.05 71.35
N SER A 581 -11.77 -2.33 72.28
CA SER A 581 -12.17 -0.94 72.09
C SER A 581 -11.61 -0.05 73.18
N ARG A 582 -10.95 1.03 72.74
CA ARG A 582 -10.51 2.11 73.64
C ARG A 582 -11.46 3.28 73.48
N LEU A 583 -12.11 3.63 74.61
CA LEU A 583 -13.08 4.70 74.66
C LEU A 583 -12.59 5.78 75.64
N VAL A 584 -12.64 7.05 75.21
CA VAL A 584 -12.41 8.19 76.08
C VAL A 584 -13.78 8.65 76.66
N ARG A 585 -13.94 8.66 77.96
CA ARG A 585 -15.15 9.15 78.63
C ARG A 585 -15.16 10.68 78.67
N ALA A 586 -16.38 11.22 78.91
CA ALA A 586 -16.59 12.66 79.01
C ALA A 586 -15.79 13.32 80.16
N ALA A 587 -15.32 12.52 81.11
CA ALA A 587 -14.48 12.97 82.22
C ALA A 587 -12.97 12.93 81.94
N GLY A 588 -12.56 12.49 80.71
CA GLY A 588 -11.13 12.32 80.33
C GLY A 588 -10.56 10.95 80.67
N ASP A 589 -11.30 10.09 81.41
CA ASP A 589 -10.88 8.75 81.81
C ASP A 589 -10.89 7.83 80.55
N MET A 590 -9.89 6.99 80.43
CA MET A 590 -9.83 5.97 79.42
C MET A 590 -10.36 4.63 79.95
N ALA A 591 -11.11 3.92 79.10
CA ALA A 591 -11.50 2.55 79.34
C ALA A 591 -11.13 1.64 78.18
N ILE A 592 -10.62 0.47 78.48
CA ILE A 592 -10.38 -0.58 77.48
C ILE A 592 -11.45 -1.66 77.74
N ASN A 593 -12.25 -1.93 76.71
CA ASN A 593 -13.18 -3.06 76.70
C ASN A 593 -12.61 -4.13 75.78
N SER A 594 -12.51 -5.37 76.24
CA SER A 594 -12.22 -6.56 75.40
C SER A 594 -13.44 -7.47 75.52
N VAL A 595 -13.96 -7.88 74.35
CA VAL A 595 -15.07 -8.80 74.24
C VAL A 595 -14.73 -9.90 73.29
N GLU A 596 -14.95 -11.15 73.67
CA GLU A 596 -14.69 -12.34 72.89
C GLU A 596 -15.94 -13.18 72.72
N GLY A 597 -16.11 -13.89 71.58
CA GLY A 597 -17.24 -14.77 71.33
C GLY A 597 -17.03 -15.59 70.03
N GLU A 598 -17.98 -16.46 69.71
CA GLU A 598 -17.97 -17.20 68.45
C GLU A 598 -18.43 -16.33 67.30
N GLU A 599 -19.39 -15.42 67.50
CA GLU A 599 -19.94 -14.49 66.52
C GLU A 599 -20.14 -13.12 67.17
N MET A 600 -20.02 -12.04 66.41
CA MET A 600 -20.19 -10.68 66.87
C MET A 600 -20.77 -9.79 65.81
N ASP A 601 -21.86 -9.07 66.09
CA ASP A 601 -22.43 -8.00 65.30
C ASP A 601 -22.18 -6.65 65.96
N ILE A 602 -21.56 -5.73 65.29
CA ILE A 602 -21.11 -4.44 65.76
C ILE A 602 -21.79 -3.37 64.91
N TYR A 603 -22.55 -2.47 65.55
CA TYR A 603 -23.34 -1.44 64.87
C TYR A 603 -22.75 -0.06 65.12
N PHE A 604 -22.75 0.73 64.04
CA PHE A 604 -22.26 2.10 64.06
C PHE A 604 -23.40 3.06 63.69
N ASP A 605 -23.43 4.22 64.30
CA ASP A 605 -24.28 5.35 63.93
C ASP A 605 -23.37 6.54 63.65
N ASN A 606 -23.45 7.09 62.42
CA ASN A 606 -22.56 8.17 61.93
C ASN A 606 -21.06 7.90 62.21
N GLY A 607 -20.63 6.64 62.06
CA GLY A 607 -19.26 6.20 62.30
C GLY A 607 -18.88 6.01 63.78
N LEU A 608 -19.79 6.20 64.74
CA LEU A 608 -19.57 5.91 66.16
C LEU A 608 -20.09 4.53 66.48
N LEU A 609 -19.33 3.73 67.21
CA LEU A 609 -19.79 2.45 67.77
C LEU A 609 -20.90 2.68 68.76
N VAL A 610 -22.11 2.14 68.52
CA VAL A 610 -23.31 2.33 69.34
C VAL A 610 -23.81 1.04 70.01
N ARG A 611 -23.54 -0.14 69.37
CA ARG A 611 -24.07 -1.42 69.90
C ARG A 611 -23.15 -2.57 69.47
N VAL A 612 -22.98 -3.51 70.37
CA VAL A 612 -22.29 -4.78 70.13
C VAL A 612 -23.21 -5.90 70.60
N GLU A 613 -23.46 -6.85 69.72
CA GLU A 613 -24.16 -8.10 70.02
C GLU A 613 -23.16 -9.23 69.91
N VAL A 614 -23.07 -10.05 70.96
CA VAL A 614 -22.10 -11.16 70.98
C VAL A 614 -22.88 -12.46 71.12
N GLY A 615 -22.54 -13.42 70.23
CA GLY A 615 -23.14 -14.74 70.16
C GLY A 615 -22.66 -15.69 71.26
N PRO A 616 -22.83 -17.01 71.05
CA PRO A 616 -22.48 -18.00 72.10
C PRO A 616 -21.03 -17.86 72.60
N LYS A 617 -20.83 -18.24 73.88
CA LYS A 617 -19.55 -18.19 74.60
C LYS A 617 -18.99 -16.76 74.77
N ALA A 618 -19.85 -15.80 75.01
CA ALA A 618 -19.41 -14.43 75.20
C ALA A 618 -18.63 -14.26 76.51
N GLU A 619 -17.42 -13.73 76.41
CA GLU A 619 -16.64 -13.29 77.56
C GLU A 619 -16.25 -11.82 77.38
N GLY A 620 -16.26 -11.03 78.43
CA GLY A 620 -15.95 -9.61 78.35
C GLY A 620 -15.14 -9.15 79.58
N ILE A 621 -14.12 -8.36 79.31
CA ILE A 621 -13.28 -7.74 80.34
C ILE A 621 -13.38 -6.22 80.15
N TYR A 622 -13.74 -5.53 81.19
CA TYR A 622 -13.73 -4.08 81.24
C TYR A 622 -12.62 -3.62 82.20
N LEU A 623 -11.65 -2.91 81.71
CA LEU A 623 -10.56 -2.36 82.51
C LEU A 623 -10.67 -0.82 82.52
N PRO A 624 -11.17 -0.20 83.55
CA PRO A 624 -11.06 1.25 83.73
C PRO A 624 -9.57 1.55 83.98
N GLN A 625 -9.00 2.41 83.16
CA GLN A 625 -7.64 2.91 83.39
C GLN A 625 -7.79 4.06 84.36
N GLU A 626 -7.49 3.80 85.69
CA GLU A 626 -7.34 4.86 86.65
C GLU A 626 -6.16 5.73 86.25
N ASP A 627 -6.29 7.07 86.39
CA ASP A 627 -5.21 7.99 86.21
C ASP A 627 -3.98 7.53 86.99
N ALA A 628 -2.88 7.32 86.34
CA ALA A 628 -1.59 7.14 86.99
C ALA A 628 -1.27 8.44 87.76
N PRO A 629 -0.91 8.40 89.02
CA PRO A 629 -0.71 9.57 89.87
C PRO A 629 0.41 10.52 89.29
#